data_f2df22217dbf9dfa65bc857faa6d64e1
#
_entry.id   f2df22217dbf9dfa65bc857faa6d64e1
#
_cell.length_a   1.000
_cell.length_b   1.000
_cell.length_c   1.000
_cell.angle_alpha   90.00
_cell.angle_beta   90.00
_cell.angle_gamma   90.00
#
_symmetry.space_group_name_H-M   'P 1'
#
loop_
_entity.id
_entity.type
_entity.pdbx_description
1 polymer ?
#
loop_
_entity_poly.entity_id
_entity_poly.type
_entity_poly.pdbx_seq_one_letter_code
_entity_poly.pdbx_strand_id
1 'polypeptide(L)'
;MDIEKAPHSFRRSFNLAMLTVAILGANALAMAQESSQLKLRDILGKGARQLSADEVQQLLPEAKVMSVGARGVTRRWRNNADGKFVASGYDPTTTTPRMQNFQGQGSWHIGDNGKYCVMLEWPRTTEQWCRILFKLDDKYYAVKSADDENAVVHELEIRH
;
A
#
# COMPACT_ATOMS: atom_id res chain seq x y z
N MET A 1 -5.07 60.84 -63.93
CA MET A 1 -6.46 60.54 -64.33
C MET A 1 -7.06 59.83 -63.14
N ASP A 2 -7.62 60.62 -62.24
CA ASP A 2 -9.06 60.92 -62.12
C ASP A 2 -9.78 59.71 -61.54
N ILE A 3 -10.50 59.73 -60.57
CA ILE A 3 -11.41 60.59 -59.81
C ILE A 3 -11.98 59.69 -58.71
N GLU A 4 -11.86 59.98 -57.45
CA GLU A 4 -12.86 60.53 -56.55
C GLU A 4 -14.18 59.70 -56.41
N LYS A 5 -14.47 59.23 -55.22
CA LYS A 5 -15.64 59.67 -54.40
C LYS A 5 -15.82 58.82 -53.14
N ALA A 6 -15.74 59.45 -51.99
CA ALA A 6 -16.50 59.06 -50.79
C ALA A 6 -17.93 59.63 -50.95
N PRO A 7 -18.90 59.47 -50.02
CA PRO A 7 -18.93 58.86 -48.65
C PRO A 7 -20.20 57.99 -48.45
N HIS A 8 -20.37 57.34 -47.33
CA HIS A 8 -21.59 57.43 -46.52
C HIS A 8 -21.41 56.79 -45.15
N SER A 9 -21.54 57.63 -44.17
CA SER A 9 -21.74 57.25 -42.78
C SER A 9 -22.97 56.41 -42.58
N PHE A 10 -22.81 55.35 -41.79
CA PHE A 10 -23.95 54.74 -41.11
C PHE A 10 -23.62 54.46 -39.67
N ARG A 11 -23.96 55.41 -38.81
CA ARG A 11 -24.02 55.24 -37.37
C ARG A 11 -25.10 54.21 -37.09
N ARG A 12 -24.72 53.07 -36.52
CA ARG A 12 -25.65 52.25 -35.75
C ARG A 12 -25.04 51.97 -34.38
N SER A 13 -25.62 52.67 -33.42
CA SER A 13 -25.53 52.40 -32.02
C SER A 13 -25.98 50.95 -31.79
N PHE A 14 -25.08 50.14 -31.28
CA PHE A 14 -25.48 48.86 -30.71
C PHE A 14 -25.17 48.89 -29.20
N ASN A 15 -26.24 48.74 -28.48
CA ASN A 15 -26.31 48.67 -27.03
C ASN A 15 -25.35 47.61 -26.48
N LEU A 16 -24.53 48.06 -25.54
CA LEU A 16 -23.67 47.24 -24.72
C LEU A 16 -24.55 46.50 -23.69
N ALA A 17 -25.02 45.30 -24.02
CA ALA A 17 -25.61 44.38 -23.05
C ALA A 17 -24.46 43.73 -22.29
N MET A 18 -24.22 44.20 -21.05
CA MET A 18 -23.35 43.52 -20.09
C MET A 18 -23.96 42.15 -19.76
N LEU A 19 -23.38 41.13 -20.31
CA LEU A 19 -23.61 39.75 -19.86
C LEU A 19 -22.63 39.44 -18.72
N THR A 20 -23.09 39.62 -17.49
CA THR A 20 -22.37 39.14 -16.30
C THR A 20 -22.49 37.64 -16.26
N VAL A 21 -21.45 36.94 -16.73
CA VAL A 21 -21.29 35.49 -16.51
C VAL A 21 -20.86 35.31 -15.09
N ALA A 22 -21.78 34.91 -14.23
CA ALA A 22 -21.49 34.42 -12.89
C ALA A 22 -20.78 33.05 -13.03
N ILE A 23 -19.45 33.05 -12.89
CA ILE A 23 -18.67 31.82 -12.76
C ILE A 23 -18.94 31.27 -11.35
N LEU A 24 -19.91 30.36 -11.23
CA LEU A 24 -20.06 29.51 -10.06
C LEU A 24 -18.84 28.58 -10.01
N GLY A 25 -17.85 28.98 -9.21
CA GLY A 25 -16.71 28.14 -8.87
C GLY A 25 -17.21 26.91 -8.12
N ALA A 26 -17.32 25.79 -8.82
CA ALA A 26 -17.45 24.49 -8.19
C ALA A 26 -16.10 24.19 -7.49
N ASN A 27 -16.02 24.51 -6.19
CA ASN A 27 -15.00 23.97 -5.32
C ASN A 27 -15.21 22.46 -5.22
N ALA A 28 -14.62 21.71 -6.14
CA ALA A 28 -14.41 20.30 -5.99
C ALA A 28 -13.45 20.13 -4.80
N LEU A 29 -14.02 19.89 -3.63
CA LEU A 29 -13.28 19.33 -2.50
C LEU A 29 -12.76 17.97 -2.96
N ALA A 30 -11.52 17.94 -3.45
CA ALA A 30 -10.78 16.71 -3.61
C ALA A 30 -10.63 16.13 -2.20
N MET A 31 -11.55 15.26 -1.82
CA MET A 31 -11.39 14.38 -0.68
C MET A 31 -10.17 13.52 -1.02
N ALA A 32 -9.01 13.92 -0.50
CA ALA A 32 -7.86 13.04 -0.44
C ALA A 32 -8.33 11.82 0.35
N GLN A 33 -8.59 10.72 -0.34
CA GLN A 33 -8.75 9.42 0.30
C GLN A 33 -7.38 9.07 0.88
N GLU A 34 -7.15 9.50 2.13
CA GLU A 34 -6.14 8.85 2.95
C GLU A 34 -6.50 7.37 2.95
N SER A 35 -5.67 6.57 2.31
CA SER A 35 -5.74 5.12 2.45
C SER A 35 -5.46 4.82 3.92
N SER A 36 -6.51 4.76 4.72
CA SER A 36 -6.41 4.50 6.15
C SER A 36 -5.80 3.12 6.30
N GLN A 37 -4.55 3.09 6.76
CA GLN A 37 -3.88 1.82 7.05
C GLN A 37 -4.70 1.06 8.09
N LEU A 38 -4.99 -0.21 7.79
CA LEU A 38 -5.75 -1.09 8.68
C LEU A 38 -5.06 -1.19 10.05
N LYS A 39 -5.81 -1.02 11.12
CA LYS A 39 -5.35 -1.02 12.50
C LYS A 39 -5.76 -2.31 13.22
N LEU A 40 -5.06 -2.63 14.31
CA LEU A 40 -5.36 -3.81 15.10
C LEU A 40 -6.82 -3.81 15.60
N ARG A 41 -7.32 -2.69 16.10
CA ARG A 41 -8.72 -2.55 16.51
C ARG A 41 -9.73 -2.92 15.42
N ASP A 42 -9.39 -2.63 14.15
CA ASP A 42 -10.31 -2.85 13.03
C ASP A 42 -10.49 -4.33 12.73
N ILE A 43 -9.46 -5.15 12.96
CA ILE A 43 -9.54 -6.61 12.82
C ILE A 43 -10.09 -7.27 14.08
N LEU A 44 -9.74 -6.76 15.28
CA LEU A 44 -10.31 -7.25 16.54
C LEU A 44 -11.83 -7.07 16.58
N GLY A 45 -12.32 -5.90 16.15
CA GLY A 45 -13.76 -5.63 16.03
C GLY A 45 -14.50 -6.57 15.08
N LYS A 46 -13.79 -7.27 14.19
CA LYS A 46 -14.32 -8.30 13.28
C LYS A 46 -14.13 -9.71 13.79
N GLY A 47 -13.58 -9.90 15.00
CA GLY A 47 -13.37 -11.22 15.58
C GLY A 47 -12.00 -11.84 15.31
N ALA A 48 -10.99 -11.06 14.89
CA ALA A 48 -9.63 -11.58 14.78
C ALA A 48 -9.12 -12.04 16.15
N ARG A 49 -8.39 -13.15 16.16
CA ARG A 49 -7.75 -13.67 17.37
C ARG A 49 -6.24 -13.78 17.18
N GLN A 50 -5.52 -13.56 18.25
CA GLN A 50 -4.08 -13.82 18.27
C GLN A 50 -3.83 -15.33 18.17
N LEU A 51 -2.81 -15.73 17.40
CA LEU A 51 -2.34 -17.11 17.36
C LEU A 51 -1.50 -17.40 18.63
N SER A 52 -1.68 -18.57 19.17
CA SER A 52 -0.82 -19.10 20.23
C SER A 52 0.59 -19.42 19.70
N ALA A 53 1.56 -19.58 20.60
CA ALA A 53 2.91 -20.00 20.23
C ALA A 53 2.91 -21.35 19.49
N ASP A 54 2.09 -22.30 19.95
CA ASP A 54 1.97 -23.63 19.34
C ASP A 54 1.37 -23.55 17.93
N GLU A 55 0.35 -22.72 17.72
CA GLU A 55 -0.22 -22.50 16.39
C GLU A 55 0.80 -21.88 15.43
N VAL A 56 1.61 -20.93 15.90
CA VAL A 56 2.68 -20.31 15.10
C VAL A 56 3.76 -21.35 14.76
N GLN A 57 4.12 -22.22 15.72
CA GLN A 57 5.07 -23.32 15.49
C GLN A 57 4.59 -24.35 14.47
N GLN A 58 3.29 -24.58 14.38
CA GLN A 58 2.69 -25.47 13.39
C GLN A 58 2.50 -24.80 12.03
N LEU A 59 2.22 -23.50 12.01
CA LEU A 59 1.90 -22.74 10.80
C LEU A 59 3.12 -22.38 9.97
N LEU A 60 4.24 -21.99 10.59
CA LEU A 60 5.33 -21.34 9.86
C LEU A 60 6.34 -22.26 9.17
N PRO A 61 6.71 -23.47 9.71
CA PRO A 61 7.67 -24.33 9.04
C PRO A 61 7.18 -24.72 7.63
N GLU A 62 8.08 -24.65 6.64
CA GLU A 62 7.82 -24.96 5.23
C GLU A 62 6.73 -24.11 4.55
N ALA A 63 6.17 -23.14 5.24
CA ALA A 63 5.14 -22.26 4.70
C ALA A 63 5.69 -21.34 3.60
N LYS A 64 4.93 -21.17 2.54
CA LYS A 64 5.10 -20.08 1.56
C LYS A 64 4.43 -18.83 2.10
N VAL A 65 5.20 -17.78 2.21
CA VAL A 65 4.73 -16.51 2.76
C VAL A 65 4.78 -15.43 1.68
N MET A 66 3.71 -14.65 1.58
CA MET A 66 3.68 -13.44 0.77
C MET A 66 3.21 -12.26 1.63
N SER A 67 3.89 -11.13 1.48
CA SER A 67 3.47 -9.85 2.06
C SER A 67 3.35 -8.79 0.99
N VAL A 68 2.40 -7.87 1.19
CA VAL A 68 2.22 -6.70 0.33
C VAL A 68 2.42 -5.45 1.18
N GLY A 69 3.38 -4.63 0.80
CA GLY A 69 3.62 -3.34 1.44
C GLY A 69 2.65 -2.25 0.99
N ALA A 70 2.64 -1.12 1.69
CA ALA A 70 1.71 0.00 1.45
C ALA A 70 1.71 0.55 0.00
N ARG A 71 2.81 0.40 -0.74
CA ARG A 71 2.95 0.84 -2.13
C ARG A 71 2.73 -0.30 -3.15
N GLY A 72 2.15 -1.42 -2.73
CA GLY A 72 1.96 -2.59 -3.59
C GLY A 72 3.24 -3.42 -3.83
N VAL A 73 4.34 -3.09 -3.16
CA VAL A 73 5.57 -3.90 -3.24
C VAL A 73 5.30 -5.26 -2.63
N THR A 74 5.43 -6.32 -3.41
CA THR A 74 5.24 -7.68 -2.93
C THR A 74 6.58 -8.33 -2.58
N ARG A 75 6.55 -9.18 -1.57
CA ARG A 75 7.67 -10.01 -1.14
C ARG A 75 7.17 -11.42 -0.94
N ARG A 76 7.92 -12.41 -1.44
CA ARG A 76 7.58 -13.84 -1.35
C ARG A 76 8.80 -14.64 -0.93
N TRP A 77 8.60 -15.57 -0.02
CA TRP A 77 9.62 -16.53 0.40
C TRP A 77 8.97 -17.81 0.91
N ARG A 78 9.77 -18.83 1.13
CA ARG A 78 9.39 -20.06 1.82
C ARG A 78 10.24 -20.23 3.07
N ASN A 79 9.62 -20.47 4.19
CA ASN A 79 10.30 -20.75 5.44
C ASN A 79 10.89 -22.16 5.41
N ASN A 80 12.17 -22.32 5.10
CA ASN A 80 12.80 -23.64 5.12
C ASN A 80 13.06 -24.09 6.57
N ALA A 81 13.17 -25.41 6.78
CA ALA A 81 13.37 -26.00 8.10
C ALA A 81 14.69 -25.56 8.78
N ASP A 82 15.69 -25.16 8.00
CA ASP A 82 16.98 -24.65 8.50
C ASP A 82 16.93 -23.18 8.98
N GLY A 83 15.75 -22.58 8.98
CA GLY A 83 15.56 -21.17 9.35
C GLY A 83 16.01 -20.16 8.30
N LYS A 84 16.31 -20.61 7.08
CA LYS A 84 16.76 -19.75 5.98
C LYS A 84 15.75 -19.73 4.85
N PHE A 85 15.89 -18.75 3.95
CA PHE A 85 15.12 -18.71 2.72
C PHE A 85 15.77 -17.84 1.64
N VAL A 86 15.34 -18.07 0.41
CA VAL A 86 15.52 -17.12 -0.71
C VAL A 86 14.21 -16.39 -0.89
N ALA A 87 14.29 -15.08 -1.06
CA ALA A 87 13.14 -14.22 -1.27
C ALA A 87 13.13 -13.64 -2.68
N SER A 88 11.94 -13.41 -3.20
CA SER A 88 11.71 -12.61 -4.40
C SER A 88 10.78 -11.45 -4.08
N GLY A 89 11.00 -10.32 -4.73
CA GLY A 89 10.15 -9.15 -4.61
C GLY A 89 9.77 -8.56 -5.95
N TYR A 90 8.66 -7.85 -5.96
CA TYR A 90 8.19 -7.08 -7.10
C TYR A 90 7.77 -5.68 -6.65
N ASP A 91 8.32 -4.64 -7.28
CA ASP A 91 7.98 -3.24 -7.02
C ASP A 91 7.27 -2.63 -8.23
N PRO A 92 5.94 -2.43 -8.15
CA PRO A 92 5.17 -1.85 -9.25
C PRO A 92 5.44 -0.35 -9.45
N THR A 93 6.10 0.31 -8.51
CA THR A 93 6.31 1.76 -8.55
C THR A 93 7.50 2.16 -9.41
N THR A 94 8.39 1.23 -9.75
CA THR A 94 9.52 1.50 -10.63
C THR A 94 9.17 1.22 -12.08
N THR A 95 9.62 2.11 -12.96
CA THR A 95 9.46 1.96 -14.43
C THR A 95 10.62 1.18 -15.08
N THR A 96 11.68 0.91 -14.32
CA THR A 96 12.84 0.18 -14.82
C THR A 96 12.64 -1.33 -14.64
N PRO A 97 12.48 -2.13 -15.72
CA PRO A 97 12.15 -3.56 -15.62
C PRO A 97 13.10 -4.38 -14.74
N ARG A 98 14.40 -4.06 -14.76
CA ARG A 98 15.41 -4.72 -13.92
C ARG A 98 15.27 -4.41 -12.42
N MET A 99 14.59 -3.33 -12.08
CA MET A 99 14.34 -2.93 -10.70
C MET A 99 12.98 -3.38 -10.20
N GLN A 100 12.06 -3.74 -11.10
CA GLN A 100 10.74 -4.26 -10.72
C GLN A 100 10.85 -5.60 -10.02
N ASN A 101 11.69 -6.49 -10.53
CA ASN A 101 11.90 -7.81 -9.93
C ASN A 101 13.25 -7.82 -9.23
N PHE A 102 13.26 -8.19 -7.98
CA PHE A 102 14.47 -8.26 -7.18
C PHE A 102 14.49 -9.55 -6.36
N GLN A 103 15.69 -10.01 -6.05
CA GLN A 103 15.90 -11.20 -5.22
C GLN A 103 16.71 -10.82 -3.99
N GLY A 104 16.53 -11.59 -2.95
CA GLY A 104 17.23 -11.48 -1.69
C GLY A 104 17.30 -12.82 -1.00
N GLN A 105 17.92 -12.82 0.13
CA GLN A 105 17.98 -13.97 1.03
C GLN A 105 17.55 -13.53 2.42
N GLY A 106 17.32 -14.47 3.30
CA GLY A 106 16.97 -14.12 4.66
C GLY A 106 16.93 -15.30 5.60
N SER A 107 16.54 -15.00 6.80
CA SER A 107 16.32 -15.97 7.85
C SER A 107 15.02 -15.70 8.57
N TRP A 108 14.48 -16.76 9.16
CA TRP A 108 13.30 -16.69 10.00
C TRP A 108 13.48 -17.54 11.24
N HIS A 109 12.79 -17.17 12.30
CA HIS A 109 12.66 -17.97 13.50
C HIS A 109 11.41 -17.58 14.27
N ILE A 110 11.02 -18.43 15.20
CA ILE A 110 9.98 -18.09 16.17
C ILE A 110 10.71 -17.61 17.42
N GLY A 111 10.52 -16.35 17.73
CA GLY A 111 11.08 -15.73 18.92
C GLY A 111 10.24 -15.95 20.17
N ASP A 112 10.61 -15.28 21.25
CA ASP A 112 9.89 -15.32 22.52
C ASP A 112 8.41 -14.98 22.35
N ASN A 113 7.57 -15.64 23.13
CA ASN A 113 6.11 -15.47 23.08
C ASN A 113 5.46 -15.77 21.72
N GLY A 114 6.08 -16.65 20.88
CA GLY A 114 5.51 -17.04 19.59
C GLY A 114 5.57 -15.97 18.51
N LYS A 115 6.42 -14.95 18.65
CA LYS A 115 6.59 -13.95 17.60
C LYS A 115 7.26 -14.54 16.36
N TYR A 116 6.71 -14.24 15.19
CA TYR A 116 7.36 -14.54 13.92
C TYR A 116 8.40 -13.47 13.63
N CYS A 117 9.66 -13.84 13.60
CA CYS A 117 10.79 -12.98 13.32
C CYS A 117 11.37 -13.29 11.94
N VAL A 118 11.64 -12.25 11.17
CA VAL A 118 12.16 -12.33 9.81
C VAL A 118 13.26 -11.29 9.62
N MET A 119 14.35 -11.70 8.97
CA MET A 119 15.38 -10.83 8.44
C MET A 119 15.47 -11.08 6.93
N LEU A 120 15.34 -10.02 6.13
CA LEU A 120 15.39 -10.02 4.67
C LEU A 120 16.54 -9.14 4.21
N GLU A 121 17.48 -9.73 3.50
CA GLU A 121 18.64 -9.05 2.92
C GLU A 121 18.43 -8.87 1.42
N TRP A 122 18.17 -7.64 1.01
CA TRP A 122 18.09 -7.23 -0.38
C TRP A 122 19.42 -6.62 -0.84
N PRO A 123 19.70 -6.50 -2.14
CA PRO A 123 20.98 -5.95 -2.63
C PRO A 123 21.36 -4.56 -2.09
N ARG A 124 20.40 -3.77 -1.59
CA ARG A 124 20.59 -2.39 -1.14
C ARG A 124 20.07 -2.09 0.24
N THR A 125 19.37 -3.00 0.88
CA THR A 125 18.73 -2.76 2.17
C THR A 125 18.46 -4.06 2.91
N THR A 126 18.42 -3.98 4.23
CA THR A 126 18.00 -5.08 5.09
C THR A 126 16.74 -4.68 5.82
N GLU A 127 15.78 -5.58 5.86
CA GLU A 127 14.54 -5.45 6.63
C GLU A 127 14.57 -6.47 7.75
N GLN A 128 14.30 -6.05 8.98
CA GLN A 128 14.20 -6.93 10.13
C GLN A 128 12.98 -6.59 10.96
N TRP A 129 12.23 -7.59 11.33
CA TRP A 129 11.07 -7.42 12.19
C TRP A 129 10.71 -8.70 12.93
N CYS A 130 10.08 -8.54 14.12
CA CYS A 130 9.41 -9.59 14.87
C CYS A 130 7.97 -9.16 15.11
N ARG A 131 7.00 -10.00 14.78
CA ARG A 131 5.58 -9.66 14.83
C ARG A 131 4.75 -10.75 15.46
N ILE A 132 3.67 -10.32 16.09
CA ILE A 132 2.61 -11.18 16.62
C ILE A 132 1.64 -11.46 15.48
N LEU A 133 1.20 -12.71 15.33
CA LEU A 133 0.27 -13.10 14.29
C LEU A 133 -1.16 -13.17 14.83
N PHE A 134 -2.08 -12.63 14.06
CA PHE A 134 -3.52 -12.74 14.25
C PHE A 134 -4.15 -13.47 13.07
N LYS A 135 -5.25 -14.16 13.33
CA LYS A 135 -6.06 -14.80 12.29
C LYS A 135 -7.46 -14.22 12.31
N LEU A 136 -7.98 -13.88 11.13
CA LEU A 136 -9.36 -13.53 10.89
C LEU A 136 -9.80 -14.27 9.64
N ASP A 137 -10.76 -15.16 9.79
CA ASP A 137 -11.18 -16.10 8.74
C ASP A 137 -9.99 -16.87 8.16
N ASP A 138 -9.76 -16.78 6.85
CA ASP A 138 -8.64 -17.44 6.15
C ASP A 138 -7.40 -16.53 6.00
N LYS A 139 -7.40 -15.37 6.64
CA LYS A 139 -6.33 -14.38 6.52
C LYS A 139 -5.48 -14.29 7.77
N TYR A 140 -4.21 -14.02 7.56
CA TYR A 140 -3.25 -13.77 8.63
C TYR A 140 -2.81 -12.31 8.62
N TYR A 141 -2.62 -11.77 9.81
CA TYR A 141 -2.21 -10.39 10.02
C TYR A 141 -1.05 -10.35 11.00
N ALA A 142 -0.04 -9.56 10.68
CA ALA A 142 1.15 -9.40 11.50
C ALA A 142 1.18 -7.99 12.10
N VAL A 143 1.34 -7.88 13.42
CA VAL A 143 1.40 -6.62 14.16
C VAL A 143 2.67 -6.53 15.01
N LYS A 144 3.13 -5.32 15.26
CA LYS A 144 4.31 -5.08 16.10
C LYS A 144 4.01 -5.28 17.60
N SER A 145 2.83 -4.88 18.05
CA SER A 145 2.37 -4.99 19.45
C SER A 145 0.91 -5.40 19.47
N ALA A 146 0.54 -6.27 20.41
CA ALA A 146 -0.85 -6.65 20.68
C ALA A 146 -1.53 -5.68 21.66
N ASP A 147 -0.76 -4.90 22.43
CA ASP A 147 -1.27 -3.97 23.44
C ASP A 147 -1.62 -2.59 22.83
N ASP A 148 -1.24 -2.34 21.58
CA ASP A 148 -1.54 -1.10 20.87
C ASP A 148 -2.64 -1.34 19.82
N GLU A 149 -3.87 -1.02 20.15
CA GLU A 149 -5.01 -1.15 19.24
C GLU A 149 -4.89 -0.29 17.98
N ASN A 150 -4.04 0.74 18.00
CA ASN A 150 -3.75 1.58 16.83
C ASN A 150 -2.57 1.07 16.00
N ALA A 151 -1.93 -0.03 16.42
CA ALA A 151 -0.84 -0.63 15.64
C ALA A 151 -1.32 -0.95 14.21
N VAL A 152 -0.47 -0.61 13.25
CA VAL A 152 -0.72 -0.97 11.84
C VAL A 152 -0.61 -2.47 11.68
N VAL A 153 -1.60 -3.08 11.05
CA VAL A 153 -1.56 -4.49 10.68
C VAL A 153 -1.06 -4.66 9.25
N HIS A 154 -0.32 -5.75 9.03
CA HIS A 154 0.18 -6.15 7.73
C HIS A 154 -0.41 -7.50 7.38
N GLU A 155 -1.17 -7.55 6.30
CA GLU A 155 -1.70 -8.82 5.81
C GLU A 155 -0.58 -9.71 5.30
N LEU A 156 -0.60 -10.97 5.69
CA LEU A 156 0.29 -12.03 5.21
C LEU A 156 -0.56 -13.14 4.59
N GLU A 157 -0.19 -13.53 3.39
CA GLU A 157 -0.67 -14.78 2.81
C GLU A 157 0.30 -15.89 3.22
N ILE A 158 -0.19 -16.90 3.94
CA ILE A 158 0.60 -18.04 4.42
C ILE A 158 -0.05 -19.32 3.90
N ARG A 159 0.70 -20.11 3.13
CA ARG A 159 0.24 -21.36 2.50
C ARG A 159 1.30 -22.44 2.60
N HIS A 160 0.85 -23.68 2.61
CA HIS A 160 1.69 -24.87 2.49
C HIS A 160 1.70 -25.44 1.08
#